data_9bf015a28791e6d46f3bdaa1d7c034c9
#
_entry.id   9bf015a28791e6d46f3bdaa1d7c034c9
#
_cell.length_a   1.000
_cell.length_b   1.000
_cell.length_c   1.000
_cell.angle_alpha   90.00
_cell.angle_beta   90.00
_cell.angle_gamma   90.00
#
_symmetry.space_group_name_H-M   'P 1'
#
loop_
_entity.id
_entity.type
_entity.pdbx_description
1 polymer ?
#
loop_
_entity_poly.entity_id
_entity_poly.type
_entity_poly.pdbx_seq_one_letter_code
_entity_poly.pdbx_strand_id
1 'polypeptide(L)'
;MATTNHTSQERYSKLVLAKVRALLVLADGFVFNNDYEGDPTADAVRIPVRDDEVTVSDYDRANGISVSHGSTTYTTMLIDKDKAVNELIDKFDAASVPDNLVADRLDSAAYSLARQIDTDGATTLLAGATVKNVEQLTAQNIYSVIVDIRTDMSKANIPDDGKRYLLVMPEIMALLLQCPEFIRSTALGDATVENGVVGKIAGFKAKEWNDSTANLSMIAGHPKFATRANEWAVGVHVQDLSGSGNYIGACAVQGRHVYGHKVLRSIAIRAVYAPGSLTVTLAPGAASGTTKATVTAGNTGTTYAYKLNPSSRAAFDTTSSAYGGTSLTSGTTEIAVREGDIIEIVNLSSGKVKAVAYITVKASDIKA
;
A
#
# COMPACT_ATOMS: atom_id res chain seq x y z
N MET A 1 -4.54 -60.65 28.12
CA MET A 1 -3.22 -60.10 27.78
C MET A 1 -3.42 -58.85 26.97
N ALA A 2 -3.04 -57.71 27.52
CA ALA A 2 -3.14 -56.46 26.78
C ALA A 2 -1.98 -56.40 25.76
N THR A 3 -2.32 -56.32 24.48
CA THR A 3 -1.35 -56.08 23.42
C THR A 3 -0.87 -54.63 23.53
N THR A 4 0.36 -54.45 23.98
CA THR A 4 1.03 -53.13 23.93
C THR A 4 1.27 -52.78 22.46
N ASN A 5 0.54 -51.79 21.95
CA ASN A 5 0.83 -51.20 20.65
C ASN A 5 2.20 -50.53 20.71
N HIS A 6 3.13 -51.00 19.90
CA HIS A 6 4.41 -50.31 19.72
C HIS A 6 4.14 -48.98 18.99
N THR A 7 4.53 -47.87 19.61
CA THR A 7 4.53 -46.56 18.94
C THR A 7 5.58 -46.58 17.84
N SER A 8 5.19 -46.30 16.61
CA SER A 8 6.11 -46.15 15.49
C SER A 8 7.04 -44.95 15.73
N GLN A 9 8.32 -45.14 15.40
CA GLN A 9 9.32 -44.09 15.48
C GLN A 9 8.97 -42.93 14.53
N GLU A 10 8.88 -41.73 15.06
CA GLU A 10 8.71 -40.52 14.21
C GLU A 10 10.00 -40.27 13.42
N ARG A 11 9.87 -40.05 12.13
CA ARG A 11 10.97 -39.65 11.27
C ARG A 11 10.82 -38.18 10.92
N TYR A 12 11.83 -37.38 11.24
CA TYR A 12 11.89 -36.00 10.81
C TYR A 12 12.23 -35.95 9.31
N SER A 13 11.50 -35.11 8.56
CA SER A 13 11.83 -34.83 7.19
C SER A 13 13.12 -34.00 7.11
N LYS A 14 13.96 -34.30 6.13
CA LYS A 14 15.13 -33.44 5.81
C LYS A 14 14.76 -32.19 5.02
N LEU A 15 13.51 -32.09 4.55
CA LEU A 15 13.03 -30.95 3.79
C LEU A 15 12.27 -30.00 4.71
N VAL A 16 12.76 -28.79 4.86
CA VAL A 16 12.06 -27.70 5.54
C VAL A 16 10.92 -27.20 4.65
N LEU A 17 9.76 -26.95 5.25
CA LEU A 17 8.64 -26.35 4.52
C LEU A 17 9.05 -24.97 4.02
N ALA A 18 8.77 -24.70 2.73
CA ALA A 18 9.06 -23.40 2.12
C ALA A 18 8.38 -22.26 2.87
N LYS A 19 9.13 -21.21 3.17
CA LYS A 19 8.61 -20.02 3.85
C LYS A 19 7.78 -19.16 2.89
N VAL A 20 6.60 -18.77 3.32
CA VAL A 20 5.78 -17.78 2.58
C VAL A 20 6.34 -16.39 2.88
N ARG A 21 6.79 -15.70 1.83
CA ARG A 21 7.40 -14.37 1.95
C ARG A 21 6.74 -13.38 1.00
N ALA A 22 6.49 -12.16 1.48
CA ALA A 22 6.03 -11.07 0.64
C ALA A 22 7.16 -10.57 -0.28
N LEU A 23 6.80 -10.12 -1.50
CA LEU A 23 7.73 -9.47 -2.40
C LEU A 23 8.10 -8.10 -1.84
N LEU A 24 9.40 -7.83 -1.69
CA LEU A 24 9.92 -6.55 -1.25
C LEU A 24 10.07 -5.63 -2.47
N VAL A 25 9.27 -4.59 -2.54
CA VAL A 25 9.19 -3.70 -3.71
C VAL A 25 9.86 -2.35 -3.44
N LEU A 26 9.79 -1.86 -2.20
CA LEU A 26 10.28 -0.54 -1.83
C LEU A 26 11.80 -0.48 -1.64
N ALA A 27 12.43 -1.63 -1.39
CA ALA A 27 13.87 -1.72 -1.13
C ALA A 27 14.77 -1.57 -2.36
N ASP A 28 14.25 -1.72 -3.57
CA ASP A 28 15.04 -1.92 -4.80
C ASP A 28 15.30 -0.63 -5.62
N GLY A 29 15.18 0.56 -5.05
CA GLY A 29 15.33 1.80 -5.83
C GLY A 29 14.21 2.09 -6.83
N PHE A 30 13.14 1.29 -6.82
CA PHE A 30 11.98 1.49 -7.67
C PHE A 30 11.12 2.67 -7.21
N VAL A 31 10.99 2.85 -5.90
CA VAL A 31 10.21 3.90 -5.24
C VAL A 31 11.12 4.97 -4.65
N PHE A 32 12.16 4.56 -3.96
CA PHE A 32 13.14 5.46 -3.36
C PHE A 32 14.40 5.54 -4.21
N ASN A 33 14.98 6.74 -4.35
CA ASN A 33 16.33 6.90 -4.85
C ASN A 33 17.35 6.85 -3.69
N ASN A 34 18.62 6.72 -4.04
CA ASN A 34 19.76 6.75 -3.12
C ASN A 34 20.71 7.91 -3.49
N ASP A 35 20.15 9.05 -3.95
CA ASP A 35 20.95 10.19 -4.44
C ASP A 35 21.67 10.91 -3.29
N TYR A 36 21.27 10.67 -2.03
CA TYR A 36 21.82 11.28 -0.84
C TYR A 36 22.41 10.21 0.06
N GLU A 37 23.68 10.34 0.37
CA GLU A 37 24.39 9.42 1.26
C GLU A 37 24.39 9.96 2.70
N GLY A 38 24.23 9.06 3.68
CA GLY A 38 24.42 9.37 5.09
C GLY A 38 25.92 9.32 5.46
N ASP A 39 26.31 10.08 6.46
CA ASP A 39 27.64 10.03 7.05
C ASP A 39 27.49 9.60 8.53
N PRO A 40 28.20 8.54 9.00
CA PRO A 40 28.16 8.10 10.39
C PRO A 40 28.50 9.15 11.43
N THR A 41 29.02 10.29 11.01
CA THR A 41 29.33 11.42 11.89
C THR A 41 28.18 12.43 12.02
N ALA A 42 27.08 12.24 11.28
CA ALA A 42 25.97 13.20 11.22
C ALA A 42 24.61 12.51 11.20
N ASP A 43 23.83 12.64 12.25
CA ASP A 43 22.48 12.05 12.39
C ASP A 43 21.45 12.57 11.37
N ALA A 44 21.83 13.47 10.48
CA ALA A 44 20.92 14.08 9.52
C ALA A 44 21.63 14.59 8.26
N VAL A 45 20.97 14.42 7.11
CA VAL A 45 21.40 14.97 5.82
C VAL A 45 20.58 16.21 5.50
N ARG A 46 21.23 17.34 5.26
CA ARG A 46 20.60 18.58 4.79
C ARG A 46 20.57 18.62 3.27
N ILE A 47 19.39 18.53 2.70
CA ILE A 47 19.16 18.53 1.26
C ILE A 47 18.80 19.95 0.83
N PRO A 48 19.59 20.58 -0.06
CA PRO A 48 19.28 21.91 -0.55
C PRO A 48 18.05 21.87 -1.45
N VAL A 49 17.11 22.76 -1.21
CA VAL A 49 15.89 22.93 -2.00
C VAL A 49 15.95 24.30 -2.66
N ARG A 50 15.89 24.30 -3.98
CA ARG A 50 15.85 25.49 -4.81
C ARG A 50 14.55 25.46 -5.60
N ASP A 51 13.52 26.11 -5.04
CA ASP A 51 12.17 26.09 -5.60
C ASP A 51 11.93 27.23 -6.60
N ASP A 52 12.76 28.27 -6.50
CA ASP A 52 12.61 29.45 -7.33
C ASP A 52 13.37 29.24 -8.65
N GLU A 53 12.64 29.23 -9.74
CA GLU A 53 13.24 29.33 -11.07
C GLU A 53 13.75 30.75 -11.32
N VAL A 54 14.78 30.89 -12.13
CA VAL A 54 15.33 32.18 -12.48
C VAL A 54 14.28 32.99 -13.24
N THR A 55 13.96 34.19 -12.75
CA THR A 55 13.01 35.08 -13.39
C THR A 55 13.55 35.58 -14.71
N VAL A 56 12.81 35.35 -15.79
CA VAL A 56 13.07 35.92 -17.10
C VAL A 56 12.26 37.18 -17.23
N SER A 57 12.90 38.28 -17.56
CA SER A 57 12.25 39.60 -17.81
C SER A 57 12.71 40.12 -19.15
N ASP A 58 11.91 41.04 -19.73
CA ASP A 58 12.27 41.71 -20.96
C ASP A 58 13.50 42.60 -20.76
N TYR A 59 14.45 42.52 -21.67
CA TYR A 59 15.66 43.33 -21.64
C TYR A 59 15.41 44.70 -22.27
N ASP A 60 15.56 45.77 -21.45
CA ASP A 60 15.56 47.14 -21.96
C ASP A 60 16.98 47.51 -22.42
N ARG A 61 17.10 47.90 -23.71
CA ARG A 61 18.40 48.27 -24.26
C ARG A 61 18.96 49.56 -23.69
N ALA A 62 18.13 50.44 -23.15
CA ALA A 62 18.55 51.70 -22.58
C ALA A 62 18.93 51.62 -21.08
N ASN A 63 18.16 50.80 -20.32
CA ASN A 63 18.27 50.76 -18.87
C ASN A 63 18.78 49.42 -18.34
N GLY A 64 18.94 48.40 -19.19
CA GLY A 64 19.30 47.04 -18.80
C GLY A 64 18.18 46.30 -18.07
N ILE A 65 18.55 45.34 -17.21
CA ILE A 65 17.64 44.57 -16.39
C ILE A 65 18.10 44.53 -14.95
N SER A 66 17.20 44.55 -13.98
CA SER A 66 17.51 44.46 -12.59
C SER A 66 17.98 43.04 -12.22
N VAL A 67 19.00 42.95 -11.33
CA VAL A 67 19.51 41.66 -10.82
C VAL A 67 18.53 41.11 -9.81
N SER A 68 18.11 39.85 -10.01
CA SER A 68 17.33 39.08 -9.04
C SER A 68 18.24 38.16 -8.22
N HIS A 69 17.88 37.93 -6.96
CA HIS A 69 18.57 36.99 -6.07
C HIS A 69 17.73 35.74 -5.88
N GLY A 70 18.30 34.58 -6.16
CA GLY A 70 17.66 33.30 -5.84
C GLY A 70 17.82 32.95 -4.36
N SER A 71 16.88 32.23 -3.80
CA SER A 71 16.95 31.69 -2.43
C SER A 71 17.20 30.19 -2.44
N THR A 72 17.86 29.70 -1.38
CA THR A 72 18.05 28.27 -1.16
C THR A 72 17.57 27.95 0.25
N THR A 73 16.60 27.05 0.35
CA THR A 73 16.13 26.48 1.61
C THR A 73 16.70 25.07 1.77
N TYR A 74 16.63 24.52 2.97
CA TYR A 74 17.15 23.18 3.26
C TYR A 74 16.05 22.32 3.87
N THR A 75 15.86 21.12 3.33
CA THR A 75 15.05 20.08 3.95
C THR A 75 15.96 19.10 4.66
N THR A 76 15.67 18.81 5.91
CA THR A 76 16.45 17.86 6.72
C THR A 76 15.85 16.47 6.58
N MET A 77 16.66 15.49 6.22
CA MET A 77 16.35 14.07 6.31
C MET A 77 17.07 13.52 7.54
N LEU A 78 16.31 12.98 8.49
CA LEU A 78 16.85 12.32 9.67
C LEU A 78 17.22 10.88 9.33
N ILE A 79 18.32 10.41 9.89
CA ILE A 79 18.73 9.01 9.87
C ILE A 79 18.45 8.48 11.27
N ASP A 80 17.17 8.12 11.49
CA ASP A 80 16.60 7.80 12.80
C ASP A 80 16.26 6.32 12.97
N LYS A 81 16.49 5.50 11.95
CA LYS A 81 16.19 4.07 11.97
C LYS A 81 17.47 3.28 12.21
N ASP A 82 17.54 2.63 13.35
CA ASP A 82 18.61 1.71 13.72
C ASP A 82 17.97 0.35 14.03
N LYS A 83 18.12 -0.60 13.11
CA LYS A 83 17.49 -1.92 13.18
C LYS A 83 18.55 -3.01 13.19
N ALA A 84 18.38 -3.97 14.10
CA ALA A 84 19.29 -5.08 14.23
C ALA A 84 18.54 -6.40 14.40
N VAL A 85 19.17 -7.48 13.98
CA VAL A 85 18.80 -8.85 14.31
C VAL A 85 19.94 -9.48 15.11
N ASN A 86 19.59 -10.23 16.12
CA ASN A 86 20.54 -11.00 16.93
C ASN A 86 19.82 -12.23 17.46
N GLU A 87 20.09 -13.39 16.88
CA GLU A 87 19.47 -14.66 17.24
C GLU A 87 20.55 -15.66 17.68
N LEU A 88 20.40 -16.17 18.89
CA LEU A 88 21.29 -17.20 19.45
C LEU A 88 20.93 -18.57 18.89
N ILE A 89 21.93 -19.34 18.48
CA ILE A 89 21.78 -20.70 18.02
C ILE A 89 22.80 -21.58 18.81
N ASP A 90 22.29 -22.57 19.49
CA ASP A 90 23.16 -23.59 20.10
C ASP A 90 23.72 -24.51 19.01
N LYS A 91 25.05 -24.71 19.00
CA LYS A 91 25.68 -25.56 17.99
C LYS A 91 25.31 -27.05 18.19
N PHE A 92 24.93 -27.46 19.41
CA PHE A 92 24.42 -28.81 19.67
C PHE A 92 23.07 -28.99 18.96
N ASP A 93 22.15 -28.01 19.09
CA ASP A 93 20.86 -28.04 18.38
C ASP A 93 21.07 -28.01 16.88
N ALA A 94 21.96 -27.13 16.39
CA ALA A 94 22.30 -27.07 14.98
C ALA A 94 22.88 -28.34 14.40
N ALA A 95 23.58 -29.15 15.23
CA ALA A 95 24.12 -30.45 14.82
C ALA A 95 23.08 -31.57 14.91
N SER A 96 22.09 -31.46 15.80
CA SER A 96 21.05 -32.46 16.02
C SER A 96 19.87 -32.34 15.05
N VAL A 97 19.60 -31.12 14.54
CA VAL A 97 18.55 -30.89 13.58
C VAL A 97 19.08 -31.15 12.16
N PRO A 98 18.41 -32.00 11.34
CA PRO A 98 18.75 -32.10 9.93
C PRO A 98 18.45 -30.74 9.25
N ASP A 99 19.20 -30.36 8.20
CA ASP A 99 18.93 -29.25 7.30
C ASP A 99 19.59 -27.91 7.62
N ASN A 100 20.83 -27.88 7.98
CA ASN A 100 21.62 -26.64 8.02
C ASN A 100 20.88 -25.46 8.65
N LEU A 101 20.39 -25.63 9.88
CA LEU A 101 19.61 -24.66 10.65
C LEU A 101 20.23 -23.25 10.61
N VAL A 102 21.56 -23.15 10.69
CA VAL A 102 22.26 -21.86 10.70
C VAL A 102 22.06 -21.10 9.39
N ALA A 103 22.14 -21.78 8.23
CA ALA A 103 21.92 -21.13 6.93
C ALA A 103 20.46 -20.69 6.76
N ASP A 104 19.49 -21.48 7.23
CA ASP A 104 18.09 -21.10 7.19
C ASP A 104 17.80 -19.88 8.06
N ARG A 105 18.43 -19.78 9.24
CA ARG A 105 18.27 -18.61 10.12
C ARG A 105 18.97 -17.38 9.56
N LEU A 106 20.13 -17.54 8.91
CA LEU A 106 20.85 -16.48 8.23
C LEU A 106 19.98 -15.84 7.11
N ASP A 107 19.39 -16.68 6.26
CA ASP A 107 18.48 -16.26 5.20
C ASP A 107 17.22 -15.57 5.76
N SER A 108 16.66 -16.12 6.85
CA SER A 108 15.52 -15.53 7.54
C SER A 108 15.83 -14.15 8.13
N ALA A 109 17.01 -13.98 8.73
CA ALA A 109 17.47 -12.73 9.31
C ALA A 109 17.67 -11.65 8.23
N ALA A 110 18.27 -12.01 7.11
CA ALA A 110 18.47 -11.11 5.97
C ALA A 110 17.12 -10.62 5.41
N TYR A 111 16.17 -11.54 5.20
CA TYR A 111 14.81 -11.18 4.77
C TYR A 111 14.10 -10.27 5.80
N SER A 112 14.22 -10.55 7.09
CA SER A 112 13.54 -9.78 8.14
C SER A 112 14.06 -8.35 8.22
N LEU A 113 15.36 -8.12 8.07
CA LEU A 113 15.95 -6.77 7.99
C LEU A 113 15.45 -6.04 6.73
N ALA A 114 15.49 -6.67 5.58
CA ALA A 114 15.02 -6.08 4.33
C ALA A 114 13.51 -5.74 4.40
N ARG A 115 12.69 -6.62 4.98
CA ARG A 115 11.27 -6.38 5.22
C ARG A 115 11.02 -5.19 6.15
N GLN A 116 11.85 -5.02 7.19
CA GLN A 116 11.73 -3.88 8.10
C GLN A 116 12.02 -2.56 7.38
N ILE A 117 13.04 -2.53 6.51
CA ILE A 117 13.35 -1.36 5.66
C ILE A 117 12.16 -1.03 4.75
N ASP A 118 11.54 -2.04 4.15
CA ASP A 118 10.35 -1.89 3.29
C ASP A 118 9.17 -1.33 4.08
N THR A 119 8.92 -1.83 5.28
CA THR A 119 7.83 -1.36 6.18
C THR A 119 8.03 0.09 6.63
N ASP A 120 9.25 0.45 7.04
CA ASP A 120 9.58 1.82 7.45
C ASP A 120 9.51 2.78 6.26
N GLY A 121 9.93 2.32 5.06
CA GLY A 121 9.76 3.03 3.80
C GLY A 121 8.29 3.27 3.46
N ALA A 122 7.43 2.26 3.59
CA ALA A 122 5.98 2.38 3.39
C ALA A 122 5.36 3.42 4.32
N THR A 123 5.71 3.37 5.60
CA THR A 123 5.21 4.31 6.60
C THR A 123 5.59 5.75 6.25
N THR A 124 6.84 5.98 5.86
CA THR A 124 7.32 7.31 5.44
C THR A 124 6.66 7.78 4.16
N LEU A 125 6.48 6.88 3.19
CA LEU A 125 5.85 7.17 1.90
C LEU A 125 4.39 7.60 2.10
N LEU A 126 3.62 6.84 2.89
CA LEU A 126 2.22 7.15 3.19
C LEU A 126 2.06 8.45 3.99
N ALA A 127 2.93 8.68 4.98
CA ALA A 127 2.91 9.93 5.75
C ALA A 127 3.27 11.17 4.92
N GLY A 128 4.15 11.00 3.91
CA GLY A 128 4.58 12.09 3.04
C GLY A 128 3.76 12.27 1.75
N ALA A 129 2.87 11.34 1.41
CA ALA A 129 2.08 11.37 0.19
C ALA A 129 0.90 12.34 0.26
N THR A 130 0.52 12.88 -0.88
CA THR A 130 -0.78 13.57 -1.01
C THR A 130 -1.89 12.53 -1.13
N VAL A 131 -2.88 12.59 -0.25
CA VAL A 131 -4.03 11.69 -0.24
C VAL A 131 -4.99 12.03 -1.38
N LYS A 132 -5.43 11.01 -2.11
CA LYS A 132 -6.51 11.10 -3.12
C LYS A 132 -7.58 10.07 -2.76
N ASN A 133 -8.74 10.56 -2.34
CA ASN A 133 -9.90 9.73 -2.05
C ASN A 133 -10.72 9.54 -3.33
N VAL A 134 -11.03 8.29 -3.65
CA VAL A 134 -11.81 7.93 -4.84
C VAL A 134 -13.06 7.14 -4.44
N GLU A 135 -13.98 6.95 -5.38
CA GLU A 135 -15.11 6.04 -5.24
C GLU A 135 -14.63 4.57 -5.21
N GLN A 136 -15.53 3.64 -4.93
CA GLN A 136 -15.23 2.22 -4.97
C GLN A 136 -14.68 1.82 -6.34
N LEU A 137 -13.52 1.16 -6.35
CA LEU A 137 -12.87 0.71 -7.57
C LEU A 137 -13.54 -0.55 -8.11
N THR A 138 -13.72 -0.58 -9.42
CA THR A 138 -14.28 -1.69 -10.20
C THR A 138 -13.44 -1.88 -11.46
N ALA A 139 -13.59 -3.03 -12.12
CA ALA A 139 -12.90 -3.29 -13.39
C ALA A 139 -13.23 -2.25 -14.49
N GLN A 140 -14.38 -1.57 -14.40
CA GLN A 140 -14.82 -0.59 -15.39
C GLN A 140 -14.26 0.82 -15.14
N ASN A 141 -14.01 1.22 -13.87
CA ASN A 141 -13.57 2.59 -13.56
C ASN A 141 -12.08 2.73 -13.20
N ILE A 142 -11.41 1.62 -12.90
CA ILE A 142 -10.02 1.63 -12.42
C ILE A 142 -9.05 2.29 -13.41
N TYR A 143 -9.23 2.05 -14.71
CA TYR A 143 -8.38 2.67 -15.73
C TYR A 143 -8.56 4.19 -15.77
N SER A 144 -9.80 4.66 -15.70
CA SER A 144 -10.12 6.08 -15.63
C SER A 144 -9.48 6.76 -14.42
N VAL A 145 -9.53 6.12 -13.24
CA VAL A 145 -8.89 6.63 -12.01
C VAL A 145 -7.37 6.73 -12.18
N ILE A 146 -6.72 5.76 -12.83
CA ILE A 146 -5.28 5.81 -13.09
C ILE A 146 -4.92 6.95 -14.06
N VAL A 147 -5.73 7.16 -15.09
CA VAL A 147 -5.55 8.27 -16.04
C VAL A 147 -5.73 9.62 -15.33
N ASP A 148 -6.69 9.74 -14.41
CA ASP A 148 -6.87 10.94 -13.58
C ASP A 148 -5.68 11.22 -12.68
N ILE A 149 -5.10 10.19 -12.07
CA ILE A 149 -3.87 10.31 -11.27
C ILE A 149 -2.72 10.80 -12.15
N ARG A 150 -2.56 10.24 -13.34
CA ARG A 150 -1.55 10.70 -14.31
C ARG A 150 -1.74 12.17 -14.67
N THR A 151 -2.98 12.56 -14.92
CA THR A 151 -3.34 13.94 -15.25
C THR A 151 -3.01 14.89 -14.11
N ASP A 152 -3.34 14.52 -12.88
CA ASP A 152 -3.02 15.31 -11.68
C ASP A 152 -1.51 15.49 -11.50
N MET A 153 -0.72 14.41 -11.71
CA MET A 153 0.73 14.48 -11.66
C MET A 153 1.31 15.36 -12.78
N SER A 154 0.75 15.29 -13.98
CA SER A 154 1.19 16.11 -15.11
C SER A 154 0.86 17.59 -14.91
N LYS A 155 -0.32 17.93 -14.37
CA LYS A 155 -0.69 19.30 -13.95
C LYS A 155 0.21 19.84 -12.84
N ALA A 156 0.75 18.95 -12.00
CA ALA A 156 1.72 19.28 -10.95
C ALA A 156 3.16 19.37 -11.49
N ASN A 157 3.38 19.31 -12.80
CA ASN A 157 4.68 19.34 -13.49
C ASN A 157 5.65 18.24 -13.04
N ILE A 158 5.14 17.07 -12.62
CA ILE A 158 5.98 15.92 -12.30
C ILE A 158 6.47 15.30 -13.62
N PRO A 159 7.78 15.02 -13.75
CA PRO A 159 8.36 14.49 -14.98
C PRO A 159 7.66 13.22 -15.47
N ASP A 160 7.45 13.10 -16.79
CA ASP A 160 6.95 11.89 -17.45
C ASP A 160 8.09 11.30 -18.31
N ASP A 161 9.15 10.84 -17.62
CA ASP A 161 10.37 10.26 -18.20
C ASP A 161 10.34 8.72 -18.24
N GLY A 162 9.15 8.14 -18.07
CA GLY A 162 8.95 6.69 -18.02
C GLY A 162 9.42 6.03 -16.72
N LYS A 163 9.74 6.81 -15.68
CA LYS A 163 10.12 6.31 -14.35
C LYS A 163 9.00 6.39 -13.33
N ARG A 164 7.85 6.99 -13.68
CA ARG A 164 6.68 6.98 -12.79
C ARG A 164 6.32 5.55 -12.43
N TYR A 165 6.08 5.30 -11.14
CA TYR A 165 5.67 4.00 -10.62
C TYR A 165 4.23 4.01 -10.13
N LEU A 166 3.62 2.82 -10.11
CA LEU A 166 2.32 2.55 -9.53
C LEU A 166 2.43 1.27 -8.70
N LEU A 167 2.34 1.41 -7.39
CA LEU A 167 2.20 0.28 -6.47
C LEU A 167 0.73 -0.03 -6.31
N VAL A 168 0.33 -1.26 -6.52
CA VAL A 168 -1.06 -1.67 -6.55
C VAL A 168 -1.29 -2.78 -5.54
N MET A 169 -2.33 -2.65 -4.70
CA MET A 169 -2.72 -3.72 -3.79
C MET A 169 -3.20 -4.95 -4.57
N PRO A 170 -3.02 -6.18 -4.03
CA PRO A 170 -3.38 -7.42 -4.73
C PRO A 170 -4.84 -7.46 -5.19
N GLU A 171 -5.76 -6.98 -4.36
CA GLU A 171 -7.19 -6.90 -4.70
C GLU A 171 -7.47 -5.99 -5.90
N ILE A 172 -6.74 -4.87 -5.95
CA ILE A 172 -6.85 -3.89 -7.04
C ILE A 172 -6.13 -4.39 -8.30
N MET A 173 -5.03 -5.13 -8.14
CA MET A 173 -4.37 -5.82 -9.25
C MET A 173 -5.32 -6.80 -9.95
N ALA A 174 -6.13 -7.55 -9.18
CA ALA A 174 -7.15 -8.42 -9.73
C ALA A 174 -8.20 -7.68 -10.57
N LEU A 175 -8.59 -6.46 -10.17
CA LEU A 175 -9.49 -5.61 -10.96
C LEU A 175 -8.81 -5.08 -12.24
N LEU A 176 -7.52 -4.76 -12.16
CA LEU A 176 -6.74 -4.35 -13.33
C LEU A 176 -6.67 -5.45 -14.40
N LEU A 177 -6.45 -6.70 -13.98
CA LEU A 177 -6.42 -7.85 -14.88
C LEU A 177 -7.78 -8.13 -15.53
N GLN A 178 -8.89 -7.67 -14.94
CA GLN A 178 -10.25 -7.78 -15.46
C GLN A 178 -10.67 -6.53 -16.27
N CYS A 179 -9.83 -5.51 -16.36
CA CYS A 179 -10.17 -4.25 -17.02
C CYS A 179 -10.29 -4.45 -18.54
N PRO A 180 -11.43 -4.07 -19.17
CA PRO A 180 -11.66 -4.29 -20.60
C PRO A 180 -10.67 -3.58 -21.51
N GLU A 181 -10.20 -2.38 -21.11
CA GLU A 181 -9.22 -1.59 -21.85
C GLU A 181 -7.87 -2.30 -21.91
N PHE A 182 -7.54 -3.05 -20.88
CA PHE A 182 -6.28 -3.77 -20.78
C PHE A 182 -6.32 -5.07 -21.59
N ILE A 183 -7.43 -5.78 -21.58
CA ILE A 183 -7.64 -7.04 -22.32
C ILE A 183 -7.71 -6.80 -23.83
N ARG A 184 -8.24 -5.66 -24.27
CA ARG A 184 -8.41 -5.31 -25.70
C ARG A 184 -7.14 -4.83 -26.39
N SER A 185 -6.08 -4.52 -25.67
CA SER A 185 -4.80 -4.10 -26.22
C SER A 185 -4.02 -5.32 -26.70
N THR A 186 -4.15 -5.67 -27.97
CA THR A 186 -3.77 -6.94 -28.59
C THR A 186 -2.35 -7.45 -28.30
N ALA A 187 -1.37 -6.61 -28.13
CA ALA A 187 0.01 -7.06 -27.85
C ALA A 187 0.35 -7.12 -26.35
N LEU A 188 -0.27 -6.25 -25.53
CA LEU A 188 -0.11 -6.24 -24.08
C LEU A 188 -1.14 -7.14 -23.38
N GLY A 189 -2.34 -7.26 -23.95
CA GLY A 189 -3.41 -8.08 -23.42
C GLY A 189 -3.08 -9.56 -23.43
N ASP A 190 -2.54 -10.07 -24.51
CA ASP A 190 -2.14 -11.48 -24.62
C ASP A 190 -1.07 -11.86 -23.61
N ALA A 191 -0.01 -11.05 -23.46
CA ALA A 191 1.03 -11.28 -22.47
C ALA A 191 0.52 -11.15 -21.01
N THR A 192 -0.42 -10.27 -20.77
CA THR A 192 -1.03 -10.08 -19.42
C THR A 192 -1.96 -11.23 -19.07
N VAL A 193 -2.78 -11.70 -20.02
CA VAL A 193 -3.66 -12.83 -19.82
C VAL A 193 -2.88 -14.12 -19.64
N GLU A 194 -1.79 -14.29 -20.38
CA GLU A 194 -0.95 -15.49 -20.32
C GLU A 194 -0.08 -15.55 -19.06
N ASN A 195 0.54 -14.43 -18.66
CA ASN A 195 1.55 -14.37 -17.59
C ASN A 195 1.09 -13.65 -16.31
N GLY A 196 -0.06 -12.96 -16.33
CA GLY A 196 -0.57 -12.19 -15.20
C GLY A 196 0.30 -10.98 -14.80
N VAL A 197 1.23 -10.55 -15.67
CA VAL A 197 2.18 -9.47 -15.37
C VAL A 197 1.73 -8.16 -16.01
N VAL A 198 1.45 -7.17 -15.17
CA VAL A 198 1.15 -5.79 -15.59
C VAL A 198 2.44 -4.99 -15.61
N GLY A 199 3.06 -4.82 -16.79
CA GLY A 199 4.35 -4.11 -16.92
C GLY A 199 4.21 -2.59 -16.87
N LYS A 200 3.39 -2.02 -17.76
CA LYS A 200 3.14 -0.57 -17.86
C LYS A 200 1.67 -0.29 -18.12
N ILE A 201 1.11 0.67 -17.39
CA ILE A 201 -0.26 1.14 -17.58
C ILE A 201 -0.30 2.68 -17.53
N ALA A 202 -0.93 3.30 -18.50
CA ALA A 202 -1.07 4.77 -18.59
C ALA A 202 0.25 5.53 -18.31
N GLY A 203 1.42 5.00 -18.73
CA GLY A 203 2.74 5.60 -18.51
C GLY A 203 3.40 5.26 -17.17
N PHE A 204 2.73 4.55 -16.26
CA PHE A 204 3.30 4.06 -15.01
C PHE A 204 3.90 2.67 -15.16
N LYS A 205 4.99 2.40 -14.43
CA LYS A 205 5.48 1.04 -14.17
C LYS A 205 4.68 0.47 -13.00
N ALA A 206 3.82 -0.51 -13.26
CA ALA A 206 2.99 -1.12 -12.23
C ALA A 206 3.71 -2.30 -11.57
N LYS A 207 3.65 -2.37 -10.25
CA LYS A 207 4.06 -3.53 -9.44
C LYS A 207 3.02 -3.83 -8.38
N GLU A 208 2.77 -5.11 -8.16
CA GLU A 208 1.96 -5.56 -7.03
C GLU A 208 2.74 -5.35 -5.72
N TRP A 209 2.05 -4.84 -4.73
CA TRP A 209 2.58 -4.60 -3.40
C TRP A 209 1.51 -4.89 -2.36
N ASN A 210 1.85 -5.66 -1.35
CA ASN A 210 0.93 -6.04 -0.28
C ASN A 210 1.29 -5.30 1.01
N ASP A 211 0.37 -4.44 1.46
CA ASP A 211 0.47 -3.72 2.73
C ASP A 211 -0.82 -3.86 3.55
N SER A 212 -0.70 -3.69 4.86
CA SER A 212 -1.81 -3.85 5.80
C SER A 212 -2.64 -2.59 6.03
N THR A 213 -2.33 -1.49 5.34
CA THR A 213 -3.05 -0.23 5.49
C THR A 213 -4.47 -0.35 4.95
N ALA A 214 -5.45 -0.17 5.84
CA ALA A 214 -6.86 -0.32 5.49
C ALA A 214 -7.29 0.69 4.41
N ASN A 215 -8.08 0.20 3.44
CA ASN A 215 -8.64 1.00 2.35
C ASN A 215 -7.63 1.65 1.39
N LEU A 216 -6.34 1.39 1.57
CA LEU A 216 -5.32 1.77 0.60
C LEU A 216 -5.49 0.92 -0.66
N SER A 217 -5.59 1.57 -1.80
CA SER A 217 -5.78 0.89 -3.09
C SER A 217 -4.51 0.87 -3.92
N MET A 218 -3.84 2.01 -4.04
CA MET A 218 -2.62 2.15 -4.82
C MET A 218 -1.81 3.36 -4.38
N ILE A 219 -0.50 3.35 -4.70
CA ILE A 219 0.38 4.50 -4.56
C ILE A 219 1.02 4.79 -5.91
N ALA A 220 0.84 6.00 -6.42
CA ALA A 220 1.50 6.50 -7.61
C ALA A 220 2.57 7.51 -7.23
N GLY A 221 3.71 7.47 -7.89
CA GLY A 221 4.78 8.42 -7.60
C GLY A 221 5.89 8.44 -8.64
N HIS A 222 6.92 9.23 -8.33
CA HIS A 222 8.14 9.29 -9.12
C HIS A 222 9.35 9.18 -8.18
N PRO A 223 10.32 8.27 -8.44
CA PRO A 223 11.40 7.95 -7.51
C PRO A 223 12.32 9.13 -7.18
N LYS A 224 12.40 10.14 -8.04
CA LYS A 224 13.21 11.34 -7.81
C LYS A 224 12.80 12.13 -6.55
N PHE A 225 11.55 11.96 -6.09
CA PHE A 225 10.98 12.76 -5.00
C PHE A 225 10.82 12.02 -3.68
N ALA A 226 11.32 10.80 -3.60
CA ALA A 226 11.46 10.04 -2.36
C ALA A 226 12.87 9.46 -2.29
N THR A 227 13.54 9.63 -1.17
CA THR A 227 14.93 9.19 -1.00
C THR A 227 15.09 8.32 0.23
N ARG A 228 16.05 7.41 0.14
CA ARG A 228 16.55 6.61 1.24
C ARG A 228 18.05 6.85 1.35
N ALA A 229 18.55 7.14 2.52
CA ALA A 229 19.98 7.14 2.81
C ALA A 229 20.33 5.99 3.72
N ASN A 230 21.34 5.25 3.35
CA ASN A 230 21.98 4.26 4.21
C ASN A 230 23.21 4.91 4.81
N GLU A 231 23.30 4.92 6.12
CA GLU A 231 24.44 5.49 6.82
C GLU A 231 25.49 4.43 7.12
N TRP A 232 25.03 3.31 7.66
CA TRP A 232 25.91 2.23 8.07
C TRP A 232 25.18 0.89 8.07
N ALA A 233 25.87 -0.16 7.68
CA ALA A 233 25.30 -1.50 7.65
C ALA A 233 26.33 -2.55 8.03
N VAL A 234 25.95 -3.46 8.91
CA VAL A 234 26.63 -4.73 9.13
C VAL A 234 25.81 -5.80 8.43
N GLY A 235 26.39 -6.41 7.41
CA GLY A 235 25.74 -7.52 6.69
C GLY A 235 25.41 -8.67 7.65
N VAL A 236 24.34 -9.41 7.36
CA VAL A 236 23.96 -10.55 8.20
C VAL A 236 25.05 -11.60 8.12
N HIS A 237 25.56 -12.02 9.28
CA HIS A 237 26.66 -12.97 9.42
C HIS A 237 26.49 -13.85 10.66
N VAL A 238 27.28 -14.89 10.75
CA VAL A 238 27.34 -15.78 11.90
C VAL A 238 28.53 -15.39 12.76
N GLN A 239 28.26 -15.02 14.02
CA GLN A 239 29.27 -14.73 15.02
C GLN A 239 29.45 -15.93 15.96
N ASP A 240 30.67 -16.42 16.10
CA ASP A 240 30.98 -17.45 17.11
C ASP A 240 31.03 -16.83 18.52
N LEU A 241 30.25 -17.39 19.44
CA LEU A 241 30.17 -16.93 20.82
C LEU A 241 30.91 -17.83 21.78
N SER A 242 31.66 -18.87 21.32
CA SER A 242 32.31 -19.86 22.14
C SER A 242 33.29 -19.31 23.18
N GLY A 243 33.79 -18.09 22.99
CA GLY A 243 34.65 -17.40 23.96
C GLY A 243 33.95 -16.24 24.72
N SER A 244 32.65 -16.11 24.59
CA SER A 244 31.87 -14.97 25.07
C SER A 244 31.03 -15.36 26.31
N GLY A 245 31.61 -15.20 27.51
CA GLY A 245 30.87 -15.25 28.77
C GLY A 245 30.08 -16.53 28.99
N ASN A 246 28.76 -16.43 29.07
CA ASN A 246 27.86 -17.52 29.44
C ASN A 246 27.52 -18.49 28.29
N TYR A 247 27.98 -18.25 27.08
CA TYR A 247 27.58 -19.00 25.87
C TYR A 247 28.73 -19.95 25.45
N ILE A 248 28.70 -21.20 25.93
CA ILE A 248 29.67 -22.21 25.56
C ILE A 248 29.13 -23.04 24.40
N GLY A 249 29.84 -23.00 23.24
CA GLY A 249 29.42 -23.78 22.07
C GLY A 249 28.22 -23.23 21.31
N ALA A 250 27.92 -21.94 21.44
CA ALA A 250 26.86 -21.29 20.71
C ALA A 250 27.39 -20.34 19.60
N CYS A 251 26.54 -20.01 18.66
CA CYS A 251 26.78 -18.96 17.68
C CYS A 251 25.55 -18.03 17.60
N ALA A 252 25.74 -16.83 17.09
CA ALA A 252 24.64 -15.89 16.86
C ALA A 252 24.59 -15.49 15.39
N VAL A 253 23.37 -15.39 14.83
CA VAL A 253 23.10 -14.74 13.56
C VAL A 253 22.85 -13.28 13.86
N GLN A 254 23.71 -12.40 13.35
CA GLN A 254 23.71 -10.97 13.65
C GLN A 254 23.71 -10.14 12.37
N GLY A 255 23.02 -9.02 12.42
CA GLY A 255 23.04 -7.98 11.38
C GLY A 255 22.49 -6.67 11.92
N ARG A 256 22.94 -5.53 11.39
CA ARG A 256 22.46 -4.22 11.81
C ARG A 256 22.48 -3.25 10.64
N HIS A 257 21.45 -2.40 10.56
CA HIS A 257 21.32 -1.41 9.51
C HIS A 257 20.84 -0.08 10.08
N VAL A 258 21.58 1.00 9.78
CA VAL A 258 21.23 2.38 10.12
C VAL A 258 20.88 3.12 8.85
N TYR A 259 19.67 3.66 8.78
CA TYR A 259 19.12 4.29 7.58
C TYR A 259 18.05 5.33 7.90
N GLY A 260 17.72 6.13 6.89
CA GLY A 260 16.62 7.08 6.94
C GLY A 260 15.83 7.11 5.64
N HIS A 261 14.56 7.45 5.72
CA HIS A 261 13.69 7.67 4.57
C HIS A 261 13.09 9.07 4.60
N LYS A 262 12.95 9.70 3.45
CA LYS A 262 12.31 11.01 3.33
C LYS A 262 11.56 11.16 2.02
N VAL A 263 10.33 11.67 2.11
CA VAL A 263 9.61 12.22 0.96
C VAL A 263 10.02 13.67 0.80
N LEU A 264 10.62 14.01 -0.33
CA LEU A 264 11.13 15.36 -0.64
C LEU A 264 10.01 16.29 -1.11
N ARG A 265 9.05 15.74 -1.87
CA ARG A 265 7.93 16.47 -2.45
C ARG A 265 6.65 15.66 -2.34
N SER A 266 5.77 16.03 -1.44
CA SER A 266 4.47 15.35 -1.24
C SER A 266 3.59 15.40 -2.49
N ILE A 267 3.67 16.49 -3.25
CA ILE A 267 2.91 16.67 -4.49
C ILE A 267 3.24 15.64 -5.59
N ALA A 268 4.41 15.01 -5.52
CA ALA A 268 4.86 14.03 -6.50
C ALA A 268 4.43 12.58 -6.17
N ILE A 269 3.82 12.38 -5.02
CA ILE A 269 3.38 11.07 -4.56
C ILE A 269 1.90 11.14 -4.20
N ARG A 270 1.12 10.20 -4.73
CA ARG A 270 -0.32 10.08 -4.49
C ARG A 270 -0.63 8.76 -3.80
N ALA A 271 -1.16 8.82 -2.58
CA ALA A 271 -1.75 7.67 -1.91
C ALA A 271 -3.26 7.67 -2.19
N VAL A 272 -3.75 6.63 -2.85
CA VAL A 272 -5.14 6.54 -3.31
C VAL A 272 -5.90 5.60 -2.40
N TYR A 273 -6.99 6.10 -1.83
CA TYR A 273 -7.87 5.35 -0.95
C TYR A 273 -9.26 5.22 -1.56
N ALA A 274 -9.79 3.99 -1.51
CA ALA A 274 -11.15 3.67 -1.97
C ALA A 274 -11.96 3.03 -0.84
N PRO A 275 -13.29 3.20 -0.82
CA PRO A 275 -14.14 2.50 0.14
C PRO A 275 -14.06 0.99 -0.05
N GLY A 276 -14.06 0.25 1.06
CA GLY A 276 -14.22 -1.19 1.04
C GLY A 276 -15.63 -1.60 0.60
N SER A 277 -15.83 -2.89 0.30
CA SER A 277 -17.14 -3.44 -0.05
C SER A 277 -17.95 -3.76 1.20
N LEU A 278 -19.26 -3.47 1.17
CA LEU A 278 -20.22 -3.93 2.17
C LEU A 278 -21.03 -5.11 1.60
N THR A 279 -21.29 -6.08 2.46
CA THR A 279 -22.24 -7.16 2.14
C THR A 279 -23.61 -6.77 2.66
N VAL A 280 -24.55 -6.56 1.73
CA VAL A 280 -25.93 -6.15 2.06
C VAL A 280 -26.91 -7.05 1.33
N THR A 281 -27.96 -7.43 2.03
CA THR A 281 -29.09 -8.17 1.48
C THR A 281 -30.35 -7.32 1.54
N LEU A 282 -31.16 -7.37 0.47
CA LEU A 282 -32.47 -6.74 0.43
C LEU A 282 -33.55 -7.78 0.73
N ALA A 283 -34.61 -7.36 1.40
CA ALA A 283 -35.80 -8.14 1.66
C ALA A 283 -37.03 -7.25 1.56
N PRO A 284 -38.25 -7.81 1.18
CA PRO A 284 -39.47 -7.03 1.15
C PRO A 284 -39.74 -6.32 2.48
N GLY A 285 -40.12 -5.06 2.40
CA GLY A 285 -40.50 -4.25 3.57
C GLY A 285 -41.84 -4.70 4.22
N ALA A 286 -42.32 -3.93 5.17
CA ALA A 286 -43.63 -4.14 5.77
C ALA A 286 -44.73 -3.44 4.97
N ALA A 287 -44.46 -2.24 4.44
CA ALA A 287 -45.40 -1.47 3.64
C ALA A 287 -45.26 -1.82 2.13
N SER A 288 -46.38 -1.75 1.38
CA SER A 288 -46.33 -1.90 -0.09
C SER A 288 -45.39 -0.89 -0.75
N GLY A 289 -44.61 -1.32 -1.72
CA GLY A 289 -43.60 -0.49 -2.39
C GLY A 289 -42.31 -0.23 -1.60
N THR A 290 -42.07 -0.98 -0.51
CA THR A 290 -40.86 -0.80 0.29
C THR A 290 -39.95 -2.04 0.33
N THR A 291 -38.67 -1.79 0.61
CA THR A 291 -37.65 -2.81 0.89
C THR A 291 -36.93 -2.51 2.20
N LYS A 292 -36.31 -3.51 2.79
CA LYS A 292 -35.38 -3.39 3.92
C LYS A 292 -34.00 -3.86 3.52
N ALA A 293 -33.00 -3.10 3.92
CA ALA A 293 -31.62 -3.46 3.70
C ALA A 293 -30.98 -3.96 4.99
N THR A 294 -30.43 -5.18 4.95
CA THR A 294 -29.68 -5.77 6.07
C THR A 294 -28.20 -5.82 5.73
N VAL A 295 -27.40 -5.12 6.53
CA VAL A 295 -25.93 -5.14 6.40
C VAL A 295 -25.39 -6.31 7.22
N THR A 296 -24.74 -7.27 6.54
CA THR A 296 -24.31 -8.53 7.17
C THR A 296 -22.96 -8.41 7.89
N ALA A 297 -22.09 -7.50 7.46
CA ALA A 297 -20.79 -7.26 8.08
C ALA A 297 -20.63 -5.76 8.38
N GLY A 298 -20.64 -5.41 9.65
CA GLY A 298 -20.39 -4.05 10.13
C GLY A 298 -19.53 -4.10 11.39
N ASN A 299 -18.57 -3.19 11.52
CA ASN A 299 -17.81 -3.03 12.74
C ASN A 299 -18.70 -2.38 13.82
N THR A 300 -18.56 -2.82 15.07
CA THR A 300 -19.21 -2.18 16.24
C THR A 300 -18.85 -0.69 16.31
N GLY A 301 -19.84 0.16 16.54
CA GLY A 301 -19.65 1.62 16.62
C GLY A 301 -19.72 2.35 15.27
N THR A 302 -20.19 1.68 14.21
CA THR A 302 -20.43 2.30 12.91
C THR A 302 -21.91 2.61 12.72
N THR A 303 -22.20 3.67 11.94
CA THR A 303 -23.53 4.03 11.49
C THR A 303 -23.63 3.82 9.99
N TYR A 304 -24.85 3.65 9.49
CA TYR A 304 -25.11 3.47 8.08
C TYR A 304 -25.99 4.61 7.56
N ALA A 305 -25.77 4.96 6.31
CA ALA A 305 -26.66 5.86 5.59
C ALA A 305 -26.87 5.34 4.15
N TYR A 306 -27.96 5.74 3.53
CA TYR A 306 -28.27 5.33 2.17
C TYR A 306 -28.69 6.52 1.29
N LYS A 307 -28.52 6.34 0.00
CA LYS A 307 -29.07 7.17 -1.07
C LYS A 307 -29.76 6.29 -2.08
N LEU A 308 -30.82 6.81 -2.65
CA LEU A 308 -31.52 6.20 -3.76
C LEU A 308 -31.10 6.87 -5.08
N ASN A 309 -30.76 6.07 -6.08
CA ASN A 309 -30.32 6.52 -7.39
C ASN A 309 -29.31 7.68 -7.35
N PRO A 310 -28.17 7.51 -6.68
CA PRO A 310 -27.21 8.58 -6.52
C PRO A 310 -26.65 9.04 -7.86
N SER A 311 -26.57 10.35 -8.09
CA SER A 311 -25.98 10.93 -9.29
C SER A 311 -24.45 10.82 -9.33
N SER A 312 -23.82 10.66 -8.18
CA SER A 312 -22.39 10.41 -8.00
C SER A 312 -22.18 9.40 -6.87
N ARG A 313 -21.20 8.54 -7.02
CA ARG A 313 -20.85 7.54 -6.02
C ARG A 313 -20.09 8.14 -4.85
N ALA A 314 -20.25 7.56 -3.67
CA ALA A 314 -19.54 7.98 -2.46
C ALA A 314 -18.04 7.71 -2.57
N ALA A 315 -17.21 8.74 -2.39
CA ALA A 315 -15.76 8.58 -2.26
C ALA A 315 -15.36 8.23 -0.83
N PHE A 316 -14.20 7.58 -0.69
CA PHE A 316 -13.62 7.28 0.63
C PHE A 316 -13.45 8.57 1.44
N ASP A 317 -13.61 8.46 2.75
CA ASP A 317 -13.43 9.55 3.72
C ASP A 317 -14.37 10.77 3.54
N THR A 318 -15.37 10.66 2.66
CA THR A 318 -16.43 11.67 2.54
C THR A 318 -17.15 11.79 3.88
N THR A 319 -17.29 13.02 4.39
CA THR A 319 -18.02 13.24 5.65
C THR A 319 -19.50 12.94 5.49
N SER A 320 -20.16 12.51 6.58
CA SER A 320 -21.60 12.22 6.60
C SER A 320 -22.44 13.41 6.08
N SER A 321 -22.05 14.63 6.43
CA SER A 321 -22.71 15.86 5.97
C SER A 321 -22.53 16.09 4.46
N ALA A 322 -21.34 15.84 3.93
CA ALA A 322 -21.07 15.96 2.48
C ALA A 322 -21.73 14.82 1.69
N TYR A 323 -21.80 13.62 2.28
CA TYR A 323 -22.56 12.53 1.69
C TYR A 323 -24.04 12.88 1.59
N GLY A 324 -24.65 13.43 2.64
CA GLY A 324 -26.06 13.90 2.64
C GLY A 324 -27.07 12.76 2.40
N GLY A 325 -26.77 11.54 2.86
CA GLY A 325 -27.67 10.38 2.78
C GLY A 325 -28.61 10.32 3.99
N THR A 326 -29.67 9.52 3.84
CA THR A 326 -30.62 9.21 4.92
C THR A 326 -30.03 8.15 5.85
N SER A 327 -30.21 8.31 7.17
CA SER A 327 -29.76 7.31 8.15
C SER A 327 -30.45 5.96 7.93
N LEU A 328 -29.67 4.88 8.04
CA LEU A 328 -30.11 3.52 7.85
C LEU A 328 -29.90 2.70 9.13
N THR A 329 -30.96 2.13 9.68
CA THR A 329 -30.87 1.08 10.69
C THR A 329 -31.03 -0.26 9.99
N SER A 330 -29.96 -1.07 10.02
CA SER A 330 -29.89 -2.36 9.34
C SER A 330 -31.07 -3.27 9.69
N GLY A 331 -31.74 -3.82 8.68
CA GLY A 331 -32.89 -4.72 8.78
C GLY A 331 -34.20 -4.08 9.26
N THR A 332 -34.23 -2.77 9.56
CA THR A 332 -35.40 -2.11 10.16
C THR A 332 -35.93 -0.95 9.29
N THR A 333 -35.03 -0.15 8.72
CA THR A 333 -35.45 1.03 7.93
C THR A 333 -36.18 0.60 6.67
N GLU A 334 -37.38 1.13 6.50
CA GLU A 334 -38.21 0.97 5.29
C GLU A 334 -37.74 1.97 4.22
N ILE A 335 -37.38 1.48 3.07
CA ILE A 335 -36.93 2.28 1.93
C ILE A 335 -37.98 2.16 0.83
N ALA A 336 -38.61 3.25 0.47
CA ALA A 336 -39.54 3.29 -0.67
C ALA A 336 -38.75 3.18 -1.97
N VAL A 337 -39.04 2.17 -2.79
CA VAL A 337 -38.28 1.83 -3.98
C VAL A 337 -39.16 1.32 -5.11
N ARG A 338 -38.60 1.34 -6.31
CA ARG A 338 -39.16 0.69 -7.50
C ARG A 338 -38.17 -0.34 -8.05
N GLU A 339 -38.64 -1.27 -8.83
CA GLU A 339 -37.76 -2.21 -9.54
C GLU A 339 -36.81 -1.44 -10.46
N GLY A 340 -35.51 -1.81 -10.40
CA GLY A 340 -34.46 -1.15 -11.15
C GLY A 340 -33.78 0.02 -10.43
N ASP A 341 -34.34 0.49 -9.31
CA ASP A 341 -33.65 1.51 -8.49
C ASP A 341 -32.32 1.02 -7.95
N ILE A 342 -31.36 1.90 -7.80
CA ILE A 342 -30.06 1.60 -7.21
C ILE A 342 -30.03 2.20 -5.81
N ILE A 343 -29.78 1.37 -4.81
CA ILE A 343 -29.54 1.80 -3.42
C ILE A 343 -28.04 1.79 -3.18
N GLU A 344 -27.49 2.97 -2.89
CA GLU A 344 -26.14 3.11 -2.36
C GLU A 344 -26.23 3.12 -0.84
N ILE A 345 -25.52 2.20 -0.18
CA ILE A 345 -25.44 2.11 1.29
C ILE A 345 -23.98 2.32 1.69
N VAL A 346 -23.75 3.26 2.59
CA VAL A 346 -22.42 3.56 3.11
C VAL A 346 -22.31 3.20 4.58
N ASN A 347 -21.14 2.70 4.96
CA ASN A 347 -20.71 2.55 6.34
C ASN A 347 -19.96 3.82 6.74
N LEU A 348 -20.36 4.43 7.83
CA LEU A 348 -19.77 5.64 8.40
C LEU A 348 -19.06 5.29 9.71
N SER A 349 -17.75 5.38 9.72
CA SER A 349 -16.94 5.30 10.94
C SER A 349 -16.36 6.67 11.25
N SER A 350 -16.56 7.14 12.48
CA SER A 350 -16.20 8.50 12.90
C SER A 350 -16.76 9.59 11.97
N GLY A 351 -18.00 9.37 11.47
CA GLY A 351 -18.70 10.29 10.58
C GLY A 351 -18.17 10.36 9.15
N LYS A 352 -17.36 9.41 8.71
CA LYS A 352 -16.75 9.35 7.38
C LYS A 352 -16.98 8.02 6.69
N VAL A 353 -17.17 8.04 5.37
CA VAL A 353 -17.38 6.85 4.53
C VAL A 353 -16.14 5.97 4.53
N LYS A 354 -16.31 4.70 4.92
CA LYS A 354 -15.23 3.70 4.93
C LYS A 354 -15.51 2.50 4.04
N ALA A 355 -16.78 2.17 3.83
CA ALA A 355 -17.19 1.09 2.94
C ALA A 355 -18.53 1.42 2.29
N VAL A 356 -18.80 0.83 1.14
CA VAL A 356 -20.00 1.11 0.34
C VAL A 356 -20.53 -0.17 -0.32
N ALA A 357 -21.83 -0.21 -0.54
CA ALA A 357 -22.49 -1.20 -1.40
C ALA A 357 -23.42 -0.50 -2.39
N TYR A 358 -23.46 -1.00 -3.62
CA TYR A 358 -24.42 -0.61 -4.66
C TYR A 358 -25.29 -1.80 -5.01
N ILE A 359 -26.58 -1.68 -4.81
CA ILE A 359 -27.51 -2.80 -5.02
C ILE A 359 -28.64 -2.33 -5.92
N THR A 360 -28.86 -3.06 -7.01
CA THR A 360 -30.03 -2.87 -7.88
C THR A 360 -31.21 -3.64 -7.28
N VAL A 361 -32.29 -2.93 -7.05
CA VAL A 361 -33.53 -3.48 -6.48
C VAL A 361 -34.25 -4.35 -7.52
N LYS A 362 -34.59 -5.58 -7.14
CA LYS A 362 -35.37 -6.50 -7.94
C LYS A 362 -36.84 -6.50 -7.47
N ALA A 363 -37.76 -6.94 -8.31
CA ALA A 363 -39.15 -7.07 -7.93
C ALA A 363 -39.37 -7.95 -6.69
N SER A 364 -38.54 -9.01 -6.52
CA SER A 364 -38.57 -9.90 -5.33
C SER A 364 -38.21 -9.20 -4.01
N ASP A 365 -37.53 -8.10 -4.09
CA ASP A 365 -37.02 -7.35 -2.92
C ASP A 365 -38.03 -6.30 -2.42
N ILE A 366 -39.14 -6.14 -3.14
CA ILE A 366 -40.18 -5.14 -2.87
C ILE A 366 -41.40 -5.81 -2.29
N LYS A 367 -42.00 -5.20 -1.28
CA LYS A 367 -43.31 -5.63 -0.76
C LYS A 367 -44.40 -5.29 -1.78
N ALA A 368 -45.12 -6.30 -2.22
CA ALA A 368 -46.29 -6.14 -3.12
C ALA A 368 -47.41 -5.37 -2.45
#